data_6e9e3210762864acb53ac9870f366371
#
_entry.id   6e9e3210762864acb53ac9870f366371
#
_cell.length_a   1.000
_cell.length_b   1.000
_cell.length_c   1.000
_cell.angle_alpha   90.00
_cell.angle_beta   90.00
_cell.angle_gamma   90.00
#
_symmetry.space_group_name_H-M   'P 1'
#
loop_
_entity.id
_entity.type
_entity.pdbx_description
1 polymer ?
#
loop_
_entity_poly.entity_id
_entity_poly.type
_entity_poly.pdbx_seq_one_letter_code
_entity_poly.pdbx_strand_id
1 'polypeptide(L)'
;MFGIKKAITCVALAMMSMAPIAAAEDMVAMLLPENVNPRWESQDAAFFVKHMKDMAPNIQVEVFNANNDTAAQQRQAEQALSRGAKVLVVIPIDGEAAAIIADMAADEGVPTIAYDRMVQSTNTSFWVQADLRASGRAQAAHIVANTEFGDTLVMLKGSPTDPNAPTIYHGQMDVLESLFASGERVLGYENWTQGWDPAVARRSMDQALTKLNNNVQGVVSSNDGNAGAAVAALAEQGMAGKVPVSGLDCTVQALQLILLDQMTQSVWRDFD
;
A
#
# COMPACT_ATOMS: atom_id res chain seq x y z
N MET A 1 -5.00 33.08 -91.15
CA MET A 1 -5.84 32.11 -90.41
C MET A 1 -5.09 31.67 -89.16
N PHE A 2 -5.34 32.29 -88.08
CA PHE A 2 -4.68 31.96 -86.78
C PHE A 2 -5.70 31.31 -85.86
N GLY A 3 -5.44 30.05 -85.44
CA GLY A 3 -6.27 29.29 -84.55
C GLY A 3 -5.79 29.46 -83.11
N ILE A 4 -6.65 30.01 -82.29
CA ILE A 4 -6.41 30.20 -80.82
C ILE A 4 -6.79 28.90 -80.10
N LYS A 5 -5.77 28.18 -79.58
CA LYS A 5 -5.99 27.04 -78.68
C LYS A 5 -6.26 27.57 -77.27
N LYS A 6 -7.48 27.35 -76.76
CA LYS A 6 -7.80 27.57 -75.37
C LYS A 6 -7.24 26.50 -74.49
N ALA A 7 -6.30 26.84 -73.58
CA ALA A 7 -5.84 25.97 -72.48
C ALA A 7 -6.85 26.05 -71.36
N ILE A 8 -7.47 24.92 -70.99
CA ILE A 8 -8.31 24.79 -69.81
C ILE A 8 -7.39 24.32 -68.68
N THR A 9 -7.12 25.22 -67.73
CA THR A 9 -6.38 24.89 -66.49
C THR A 9 -7.37 24.33 -65.49
N CYS A 10 -7.33 23.02 -65.21
CA CYS A 10 -8.05 22.38 -64.10
C CYS A 10 -7.31 22.69 -62.80
N VAL A 11 -7.88 23.52 -61.95
CA VAL A 11 -7.48 23.71 -60.56
C VAL A 11 -8.10 22.57 -59.73
N ALA A 12 -7.30 21.58 -59.40
CA ALA A 12 -7.71 20.53 -58.43
C ALA A 12 -7.66 21.11 -57.01
N LEU A 13 -8.82 21.40 -56.45
CA LEU A 13 -8.96 21.79 -55.03
C LEU A 13 -8.75 20.56 -54.18
N ALA A 14 -7.58 20.41 -53.57
CA ALA A 14 -7.30 19.36 -52.60
C ALA A 14 -8.07 19.69 -51.30
N MET A 15 -9.24 19.07 -51.12
CA MET A 15 -9.88 19.02 -49.79
C MET A 15 -9.02 18.16 -48.86
N MET A 16 -8.17 18.78 -48.08
CA MET A 16 -7.60 18.13 -46.88
C MET A 16 -8.75 17.83 -45.93
N SER A 17 -9.17 16.59 -45.87
CA SER A 17 -10.05 16.10 -44.79
C SER A 17 -9.27 16.20 -43.48
N MET A 18 -9.53 17.21 -42.70
CA MET A 18 -9.14 17.22 -41.29
C MET A 18 -9.90 16.08 -40.59
N ALA A 19 -9.21 14.93 -40.41
CA ALA A 19 -9.70 13.91 -39.52
C ALA A 19 -9.92 14.60 -38.13
N PRO A 20 -11.03 14.36 -37.45
CA PRO A 20 -11.19 14.87 -36.10
C PRO A 20 -10.02 14.34 -35.28
N ILE A 21 -9.25 15.24 -34.69
CA ILE A 21 -8.28 14.87 -33.65
C ILE A 21 -9.18 14.32 -32.55
N ALA A 22 -9.15 13.00 -32.33
CA ALA A 22 -9.78 12.40 -31.18
C ALA A 22 -9.22 13.15 -29.95
N ALA A 23 -10.08 13.84 -29.23
CA ALA A 23 -9.67 14.44 -27.96
C ALA A 23 -9.07 13.31 -27.13
N ALA A 24 -7.86 13.50 -26.63
CA ALA A 24 -7.27 12.54 -25.71
C ALA A 24 -8.24 12.41 -24.53
N GLU A 25 -8.64 11.19 -24.22
CA GLU A 25 -9.49 10.93 -23.05
C GLU A 25 -8.75 11.42 -21.81
N ASP A 26 -9.46 12.10 -20.90
CA ASP A 26 -8.88 12.50 -19.62
C ASP A 26 -8.39 11.23 -18.89
N MET A 27 -7.19 11.29 -18.33
CA MET A 27 -6.55 10.14 -17.69
C MET A 27 -6.29 10.44 -16.21
N VAL A 28 -6.58 9.45 -15.36
CA VAL A 28 -6.15 9.38 -13.98
C VAL A 28 -5.10 8.28 -13.85
N ALA A 29 -3.95 8.60 -13.26
CA ALA A 29 -2.89 7.63 -13.02
C ALA A 29 -2.88 7.21 -11.54
N MET A 30 -2.91 5.89 -11.28
CA MET A 30 -2.76 5.31 -9.95
C MET A 30 -1.39 4.66 -9.83
N LEU A 31 -0.59 5.12 -8.87
CA LEU A 31 0.80 4.70 -8.65
C LEU A 31 0.86 3.81 -7.41
N LEU A 32 0.95 2.49 -7.63
CA LEU A 32 1.07 1.49 -6.57
C LEU A 32 2.52 1.37 -6.09
N PRO A 33 2.74 1.05 -4.79
CA PRO A 33 4.08 1.02 -4.23
C PRO A 33 4.84 -0.27 -4.58
N GLU A 34 4.16 -1.43 -4.49
CA GLU A 34 4.81 -2.73 -4.55
C GLU A 34 3.78 -3.86 -4.75
N ASN A 35 4.25 -5.08 -4.96
CA ASN A 35 3.42 -6.27 -5.16
C ASN A 35 3.59 -7.33 -4.05
N VAL A 36 4.31 -6.99 -2.98
CA VAL A 36 4.53 -7.89 -1.82
C VAL A 36 3.23 -8.06 -1.04
N ASN A 37 2.47 -6.97 -0.86
CA ASN A 37 1.11 -7.04 -0.34
C ASN A 37 0.12 -7.13 -1.51
N PRO A 38 -0.53 -8.29 -1.72
CA PRO A 38 -1.40 -8.52 -2.87
C PRO A 38 -2.64 -7.60 -2.90
N ARG A 39 -2.99 -6.95 -1.78
CA ARG A 39 -4.17 -6.08 -1.71
C ARG A 39 -4.09 -4.93 -2.73
N TRP A 40 -2.90 -4.37 -2.97
CA TRP A 40 -2.74 -3.22 -3.85
C TRP A 40 -3.32 -3.45 -5.25
N GLU A 41 -3.07 -4.63 -5.82
CA GLU A 41 -3.59 -4.99 -7.14
C GLU A 41 -4.98 -5.64 -7.07
N SER A 42 -5.19 -6.56 -6.10
CA SER A 42 -6.40 -7.38 -6.06
C SER A 42 -7.61 -6.67 -5.44
N GLN A 43 -7.41 -5.63 -4.66
CA GLN A 43 -8.46 -4.87 -3.98
C GLN A 43 -8.39 -3.38 -4.36
N ASP A 44 -7.38 -2.64 -3.87
CA ASP A 44 -7.33 -1.19 -4.02
C ASP A 44 -7.42 -0.73 -5.49
N ALA A 45 -6.54 -1.23 -6.36
CA ALA A 45 -6.58 -0.87 -7.79
C ALA A 45 -7.82 -1.44 -8.50
N ALA A 46 -8.21 -2.68 -8.18
CA ALA A 46 -9.36 -3.31 -8.80
C ALA A 46 -10.67 -2.56 -8.50
N PHE A 47 -10.90 -2.18 -7.23
CA PHE A 47 -12.06 -1.39 -6.83
C PHE A 47 -11.99 0.03 -7.39
N PHE A 48 -10.84 0.69 -7.33
CA PHE A 48 -10.66 2.01 -7.90
C PHE A 48 -11.02 2.05 -9.39
N VAL A 49 -10.47 1.11 -10.19
CA VAL A 49 -10.78 1.02 -11.63
C VAL A 49 -12.27 0.73 -11.87
N LYS A 50 -12.87 -0.18 -11.08
CA LYS A 50 -14.30 -0.49 -11.18
C LYS A 50 -15.16 0.74 -10.90
N HIS A 51 -14.93 1.43 -9.78
CA HIS A 51 -15.72 2.62 -9.41
C HIS A 51 -15.53 3.77 -10.40
N MET A 52 -14.30 4.00 -10.86
CA MET A 52 -14.06 5.01 -11.90
C MET A 52 -14.82 4.69 -13.19
N LYS A 53 -14.88 3.43 -13.61
CA LYS A 53 -15.65 3.02 -14.77
C LYS A 53 -17.15 3.24 -14.59
N ASP A 54 -17.67 3.02 -13.37
CA ASP A 54 -19.09 3.18 -13.07
C ASP A 54 -19.47 4.67 -12.93
N MET A 55 -18.62 5.49 -12.34
CA MET A 55 -18.90 6.90 -12.02
C MET A 55 -18.46 7.87 -13.11
N ALA A 56 -17.37 7.56 -13.82
CA ALA A 56 -16.74 8.44 -14.82
C ALA A 56 -16.24 7.64 -16.03
N PRO A 57 -17.13 6.99 -16.80
CA PRO A 57 -16.76 6.04 -17.86
C PRO A 57 -15.93 6.65 -18.99
N ASN A 58 -15.87 7.98 -19.11
CA ASN A 58 -15.08 8.69 -20.12
C ASN A 58 -13.66 9.03 -19.63
N ILE A 59 -13.31 8.66 -18.40
CA ILE A 59 -11.97 8.87 -17.85
C ILE A 59 -11.20 7.56 -17.90
N GLN A 60 -10.03 7.59 -18.55
CA GLN A 60 -9.12 6.45 -18.56
C GLN A 60 -8.41 6.35 -17.21
N VAL A 61 -8.35 5.15 -16.65
CA VAL A 61 -7.51 4.86 -15.47
C VAL A 61 -6.30 4.05 -15.92
N GLU A 62 -5.11 4.53 -15.59
CA GLU A 62 -3.87 3.80 -15.80
C GLU A 62 -3.23 3.46 -14.45
N VAL A 63 -2.90 2.19 -14.24
CA VAL A 63 -2.32 1.70 -12.99
C VAL A 63 -0.86 1.33 -13.23
N PHE A 64 0.02 1.87 -12.41
CA PHE A 64 1.46 1.57 -12.41
C PHE A 64 1.83 0.88 -11.10
N ASN A 65 2.83 0.02 -11.12
CA ASN A 65 3.39 -0.59 -9.91
C ASN A 65 4.91 -0.41 -9.91
N ALA A 66 5.41 0.17 -8.85
CA ALA A 66 6.84 0.52 -8.73
C ALA A 66 7.70 -0.62 -8.18
N ASN A 67 7.11 -1.74 -7.75
CA ASN A 67 7.83 -2.91 -7.24
C ASN A 67 8.86 -2.56 -6.16
N ASN A 68 8.50 -1.67 -5.23
CA ASN A 68 9.35 -1.22 -4.13
C ASN A 68 10.60 -0.40 -4.57
N ASP A 69 10.59 0.17 -5.77
CA ASP A 69 11.63 1.08 -6.29
C ASP A 69 11.10 2.52 -6.33
N THR A 70 11.56 3.38 -5.41
CA THR A 70 11.15 4.78 -5.31
C THR A 70 11.48 5.58 -6.58
N ALA A 71 12.63 5.29 -7.22
CA ALA A 71 13.00 5.94 -8.46
C ALA A 71 12.11 5.48 -9.63
N ALA A 72 11.66 4.22 -9.63
CA ALA A 72 10.67 3.76 -10.59
C ALA A 72 9.32 4.45 -10.38
N GLN A 73 8.88 4.64 -9.14
CA GLN A 73 7.63 5.35 -8.85
C GLN A 73 7.67 6.80 -9.35
N GLN A 74 8.79 7.50 -9.14
CA GLN A 74 8.97 8.85 -9.68
C GLN A 74 8.91 8.86 -11.22
N ARG A 75 9.65 7.96 -11.90
CA ARG A 75 9.61 7.87 -13.38
C ARG A 75 8.21 7.55 -13.92
N GLN A 76 7.43 6.75 -13.21
CA GLN A 76 6.04 6.45 -13.56
C GLN A 76 5.15 7.68 -13.44
N ALA A 77 5.36 8.52 -12.41
CA ALA A 77 4.67 9.80 -12.28
C ALA A 77 5.02 10.75 -13.44
N GLU A 78 6.31 10.90 -13.76
CA GLU A 78 6.79 11.69 -14.90
C GLU A 78 6.17 11.20 -16.22
N GLN A 79 6.11 9.88 -16.42
CA GLN A 79 5.47 9.27 -17.58
C GLN A 79 3.97 9.60 -17.64
N ALA A 80 3.26 9.48 -16.52
CA ALA A 80 1.84 9.78 -16.46
C ALA A 80 1.55 11.26 -16.76
N LEU A 81 2.33 12.18 -16.17
CA LEU A 81 2.23 13.62 -16.43
C LEU A 81 2.49 13.93 -17.90
N SER A 82 3.60 13.41 -18.47
CA SER A 82 3.94 13.62 -19.90
C SER A 82 2.88 13.11 -20.86
N ARG A 83 2.07 12.14 -20.46
CA ARG A 83 0.92 11.62 -21.23
C ARG A 83 -0.38 12.37 -20.96
N GLY A 84 -0.33 13.41 -20.13
CA GLY A 84 -1.45 14.32 -19.88
C GLY A 84 -2.39 13.86 -18.78
N ALA A 85 -1.89 13.11 -17.78
CA ALA A 85 -2.67 12.76 -16.60
C ALA A 85 -3.28 14.02 -15.96
N LYS A 86 -4.56 13.94 -15.59
CA LYS A 86 -5.30 15.02 -14.94
C LYS A 86 -5.30 14.91 -13.42
N VAL A 87 -5.01 13.74 -12.91
CA VAL A 87 -4.90 13.45 -11.47
C VAL A 87 -3.87 12.36 -11.27
N LEU A 88 -3.02 12.50 -10.27
CA LEU A 88 -2.20 11.40 -9.74
C LEU A 88 -2.80 10.89 -8.43
N VAL A 89 -3.06 9.59 -8.35
CA VAL A 89 -3.41 8.89 -7.10
C VAL A 89 -2.16 8.12 -6.68
N VAL A 90 -1.54 8.50 -5.59
CA VAL A 90 -0.22 8.00 -5.19
C VAL A 90 -0.30 7.25 -3.87
N ILE A 91 0.11 5.99 -3.88
CA ILE A 91 0.43 5.24 -2.67
C ILE A 91 1.96 5.23 -2.55
N PRO A 92 2.58 6.09 -1.75
CA PRO A 92 4.02 6.20 -1.74
C PRO A 92 4.70 4.95 -1.13
N ILE A 93 5.85 4.58 -1.69
CA ILE A 93 6.77 3.62 -1.07
C ILE A 93 7.40 4.24 0.17
N ASP A 94 7.82 5.49 0.01
CA ASP A 94 8.44 6.35 1.01
C ASP A 94 7.76 7.71 0.95
N GLY A 95 7.23 8.16 2.09
CA GLY A 95 6.43 9.39 2.14
C GLY A 95 7.24 10.66 1.86
N GLU A 96 8.52 10.70 2.28
CA GLU A 96 9.42 11.84 2.03
C GLU A 96 9.90 11.84 0.58
N ALA A 97 10.36 10.70 0.08
CA ALA A 97 10.83 10.57 -1.30
C ALA A 97 9.72 10.88 -2.33
N ALA A 98 8.47 10.57 -2.01
CA ALA A 98 7.34 10.85 -2.89
C ALA A 98 6.94 12.34 -2.95
N ALA A 99 7.47 13.19 -2.08
CA ALA A 99 7.19 14.64 -2.13
C ALA A 99 7.48 15.23 -3.51
N ILE A 100 8.56 14.80 -4.17
CA ILE A 100 8.92 15.22 -5.53
C ILE A 100 7.82 14.94 -6.56
N ILE A 101 7.04 13.86 -6.38
CA ILE A 101 5.94 13.49 -7.27
C ILE A 101 4.82 14.53 -7.17
N ALA A 102 4.46 14.91 -5.95
CA ALA A 102 3.44 15.93 -5.73
C ALA A 102 3.89 17.32 -6.20
N ASP A 103 5.18 17.63 -6.04
CA ASP A 103 5.75 18.90 -6.46
C ASP A 103 5.77 19.02 -8.00
N MET A 104 6.22 17.98 -8.72
CA MET A 104 6.19 17.94 -10.18
C MET A 104 4.75 18.03 -10.72
N ALA A 105 3.80 17.33 -10.10
CA ALA A 105 2.40 17.41 -10.50
C ALA A 105 1.83 18.82 -10.30
N ALA A 106 2.15 19.47 -9.18
CA ALA A 106 1.73 20.83 -8.90
C ALA A 106 2.29 21.85 -9.89
N ASP A 107 3.55 21.71 -10.32
CA ASP A 107 4.17 22.56 -11.35
C ASP A 107 3.44 22.48 -12.69
N GLU A 108 2.80 21.33 -12.98
CA GLU A 108 1.96 21.15 -14.18
C GLU A 108 0.47 21.44 -13.92
N GLY A 109 0.11 21.86 -12.71
CA GLY A 109 -1.28 22.12 -12.31
C GLY A 109 -2.12 20.85 -12.16
N VAL A 110 -1.49 19.69 -11.95
CA VAL A 110 -2.13 18.39 -11.77
C VAL A 110 -2.26 18.09 -10.27
N PRO A 111 -3.49 17.86 -9.74
CA PRO A 111 -3.66 17.51 -8.34
C PRO A 111 -3.13 16.12 -8.02
N THR A 112 -2.51 15.99 -6.84
CA THR A 112 -2.06 14.73 -6.27
C THR A 112 -2.96 14.33 -5.10
N ILE A 113 -3.49 13.10 -5.16
CA ILE A 113 -4.22 12.45 -4.07
C ILE A 113 -3.30 11.42 -3.44
N ALA A 114 -2.92 11.62 -2.19
CA ALA A 114 -2.26 10.60 -1.38
C ALA A 114 -3.33 9.58 -0.95
N TYR A 115 -3.18 8.33 -1.34
CA TYR A 115 -4.10 7.26 -0.99
C TYR A 115 -3.44 6.28 -0.04
N ASP A 116 -4.12 5.96 1.05
CA ASP A 116 -3.66 5.12 2.16
C ASP A 116 -2.40 5.70 2.87
N ARG A 117 -1.28 5.86 2.17
CA ARG A 117 -0.02 6.38 2.71
C ARG A 117 0.14 7.86 2.39
N MET A 118 0.59 8.65 3.36
CA MET A 118 0.78 10.09 3.21
C MET A 118 1.98 10.40 2.30
N VAL A 119 1.77 11.24 1.29
CA VAL A 119 2.84 11.94 0.57
C VAL A 119 3.21 13.19 1.36
N GLN A 120 4.44 13.28 1.83
CA GLN A 120 4.88 14.37 2.73
C GLN A 120 5.27 15.64 1.94
N SER A 121 4.30 16.22 1.25
CA SER A 121 4.42 17.48 0.53
C SER A 121 3.22 18.40 0.83
N THR A 122 3.48 19.71 0.89
CA THR A 122 2.44 20.74 0.97
C THR A 122 1.61 20.86 -0.31
N ASN A 123 2.08 20.27 -1.41
CA ASN A 123 1.42 20.21 -2.71
C ASN A 123 0.49 18.99 -2.85
N THR A 124 0.38 18.14 -1.83
CA THR A 124 -0.63 17.08 -1.79
C THR A 124 -2.02 17.71 -1.65
N SER A 125 -2.89 17.47 -2.65
CA SER A 125 -4.22 18.10 -2.71
C SER A 125 -5.22 17.46 -1.75
N PHE A 126 -5.19 16.13 -1.65
CA PHE A 126 -6.06 15.34 -0.77
C PHE A 126 -5.30 14.13 -0.20
N TRP A 127 -5.73 13.71 0.97
CA TRP A 127 -5.28 12.47 1.59
C TRP A 127 -6.46 11.65 2.06
N VAL A 128 -6.51 10.38 1.65
CA VAL A 128 -7.54 9.40 2.01
C VAL A 128 -6.89 8.25 2.74
N GLN A 129 -7.28 8.02 3.99
CA GLN A 129 -6.69 6.99 4.84
C GLN A 129 -7.74 6.43 5.82
N ALA A 130 -7.63 5.15 6.17
CA ALA A 130 -8.34 4.54 7.28
C ALA A 130 -7.74 4.94 8.64
N ASP A 131 -8.47 4.76 9.76
CA ASP A 131 -7.92 4.96 11.11
C ASP A 131 -6.95 3.82 11.48
N LEU A 132 -5.69 4.00 11.08
CA LEU A 132 -4.63 3.02 11.34
C LEU A 132 -4.25 2.93 12.82
N ARG A 133 -4.43 4.02 13.59
CA ARG A 133 -4.20 3.98 15.04
C ARG A 133 -5.23 3.10 15.74
N ALA A 134 -6.50 3.17 15.32
CA ALA A 134 -7.54 2.25 15.79
C ALA A 134 -7.23 0.80 15.41
N SER A 135 -6.71 0.57 14.19
CA SER A 135 -6.28 -0.77 13.74
C SER A 135 -5.17 -1.33 14.64
N GLY A 136 -4.16 -0.51 14.97
CA GLY A 136 -3.10 -0.89 15.89
C GLY A 136 -3.63 -1.23 17.29
N ARG A 137 -4.56 -0.41 17.83
CA ARG A 137 -5.22 -0.72 19.11
C ARG A 137 -5.96 -2.06 19.07
N ALA A 138 -6.68 -2.34 17.99
CA ALA A 138 -7.41 -3.59 17.85
C ALA A 138 -6.47 -4.82 17.81
N GLN A 139 -5.32 -4.71 17.13
CA GLN A 139 -4.29 -5.75 17.09
C GLN A 139 -3.75 -6.06 18.50
N ALA A 140 -3.32 -5.03 19.20
CA ALA A 140 -2.75 -5.17 20.54
C ALA A 140 -3.79 -5.66 21.56
N ALA A 141 -5.01 -5.12 21.55
CA ALA A 141 -6.09 -5.54 22.43
C ALA A 141 -6.45 -7.03 22.26
N HIS A 142 -6.45 -7.51 21.01
CA HIS A 142 -6.68 -8.93 20.74
C HIS A 142 -5.58 -9.81 21.37
N ILE A 143 -4.31 -9.45 21.19
CA ILE A 143 -3.20 -10.22 21.78
C ILE A 143 -3.26 -10.18 23.32
N VAL A 144 -3.54 -9.02 23.90
CA VAL A 144 -3.70 -8.89 25.38
C VAL A 144 -4.84 -9.79 25.90
N ALA A 145 -5.97 -9.86 25.18
CA ALA A 145 -7.11 -10.70 25.56
C ALA A 145 -6.83 -12.22 25.49
N ASN A 146 -5.78 -12.60 24.73
CA ASN A 146 -5.40 -14.02 24.52
C ASN A 146 -4.03 -14.37 25.17
N THR A 147 -3.54 -13.53 26.09
CA THR A 147 -2.29 -13.74 26.84
C THR A 147 -2.50 -13.44 28.31
N GLU A 148 -1.61 -13.91 29.18
CA GLU A 148 -1.71 -13.82 30.63
C GLU A 148 -0.65 -12.90 31.25
N PHE A 149 -0.75 -12.64 32.56
CA PHE A 149 0.22 -11.83 33.30
C PHE A 149 1.63 -12.41 33.19
N GLY A 150 2.59 -11.57 32.85
CA GLY A 150 4.01 -11.96 32.69
C GLY A 150 4.37 -12.55 31.35
N ASP A 151 3.39 -12.73 30.42
CA ASP A 151 3.63 -13.28 29.11
C ASP A 151 4.52 -12.39 28.23
N THR A 152 5.41 -13.06 27.48
CA THR A 152 6.37 -12.42 26.58
C THR A 152 5.79 -12.23 25.19
N LEU A 153 5.80 -10.99 24.73
CA LEU A 153 5.30 -10.59 23.42
C LEU A 153 6.44 -10.25 22.46
N VAL A 154 6.21 -10.55 21.17
CA VAL A 154 7.04 -10.13 20.05
C VAL A 154 6.27 -9.12 19.21
N MET A 155 6.92 -8.02 18.80
CA MET A 155 6.33 -7.01 17.92
C MET A 155 7.06 -6.99 16.56
N LEU A 156 6.33 -7.33 15.50
CA LEU A 156 6.79 -7.23 14.12
C LEU A 156 6.17 -5.98 13.48
N LYS A 157 6.95 -4.89 13.50
CA LYS A 157 6.51 -3.58 13.03
C LYS A 157 6.57 -3.50 11.49
N GLY A 158 5.91 -2.49 10.92
CA GLY A 158 5.91 -2.24 9.48
C GLY A 158 7.23 -1.68 8.92
N SER A 159 7.21 -1.18 7.68
CA SER A 159 8.37 -0.52 7.07
C SER A 159 8.64 0.84 7.72
N PRO A 160 9.87 1.13 8.14
CA PRO A 160 10.18 2.40 8.81
C PRO A 160 10.04 3.64 7.92
N THR A 161 10.09 3.47 6.59
CA THR A 161 9.92 4.58 5.62
C THR A 161 8.46 4.78 5.19
N ASP A 162 7.57 3.89 5.59
CA ASP A 162 6.13 4.01 5.35
C ASP A 162 5.49 4.80 6.50
N PRO A 163 4.86 5.97 6.23
CA PRO A 163 4.24 6.80 7.26
C PRO A 163 3.11 6.11 8.04
N ASN A 164 2.54 5.03 7.50
CA ASN A 164 1.52 4.23 8.16
C ASN A 164 2.09 3.38 9.32
N ALA A 165 3.30 2.88 9.16
CA ALA A 165 3.87 1.94 10.11
C ALA A 165 4.07 2.53 11.51
N PRO A 166 4.58 3.76 11.70
CA PRO A 166 4.60 4.41 13.02
C PRO A 166 3.20 4.63 13.59
N THR A 167 2.21 4.97 12.77
CA THR A 167 0.83 5.20 13.21
C THR A 167 0.19 3.92 13.78
N ILE A 168 0.38 2.78 13.09
CA ILE A 168 -0.06 1.47 13.58
C ILE A 168 0.66 1.12 14.90
N TYR A 169 1.99 1.30 14.94
CA TYR A 169 2.79 1.06 16.14
C TYR A 169 2.33 1.89 17.31
N HIS A 170 2.07 3.19 17.15
CA HIS A 170 1.53 4.03 18.22
C HIS A 170 0.16 3.54 18.69
N GLY A 171 -0.69 3.05 17.78
CA GLY A 171 -1.95 2.41 18.18
C GLY A 171 -1.74 1.14 19.00
N GLN A 172 -0.76 0.31 18.67
CA GLN A 172 -0.39 -0.86 19.45
C GLN A 172 0.13 -0.44 20.85
N MET A 173 0.96 0.59 20.90
CA MET A 173 1.51 1.12 22.16
C MET A 173 0.48 1.83 23.02
N ASP A 174 -0.59 2.41 22.48
CA ASP A 174 -1.73 2.92 23.27
C ASP A 174 -2.29 1.86 24.24
N VAL A 175 -2.16 0.58 23.89
CA VAL A 175 -2.63 -0.56 24.70
C VAL A 175 -1.50 -1.19 25.50
N LEU A 176 -0.30 -1.31 24.92
CA LEU A 176 0.78 -2.14 25.46
C LEU A 176 1.74 -1.37 26.36
N GLU A 177 1.91 -0.06 26.21
CA GLU A 177 2.95 0.71 26.89
C GLU A 177 2.85 0.57 28.43
N SER A 178 1.62 0.74 28.99
CA SER A 178 1.40 0.60 30.43
C SER A 178 1.60 -0.82 30.91
N LEU A 179 1.24 -1.82 30.10
CA LEU A 179 1.39 -3.24 30.43
C LEU A 179 2.86 -3.67 30.44
N PHE A 180 3.67 -3.12 29.52
CA PHE A 180 5.12 -3.32 29.54
C PHE A 180 5.78 -2.62 30.72
N ALA A 181 5.35 -1.39 31.04
CA ALA A 181 5.90 -0.63 32.15
C ALA A 181 5.57 -1.26 33.52
N SER A 182 4.41 -1.88 33.65
CA SER A 182 4.00 -2.58 34.91
C SER A 182 4.55 -4.01 35.02
N GLY A 183 5.06 -4.58 33.90
CA GLY A 183 5.44 -6.00 33.86
C GLY A 183 4.27 -6.97 33.68
N GLU A 184 3.05 -6.46 33.46
CA GLU A 184 1.90 -7.30 33.14
C GLU A 184 2.08 -8.04 31.81
N ARG A 185 2.86 -7.47 30.91
CA ARG A 185 3.39 -8.12 29.70
C ARG A 185 4.87 -7.79 29.57
N VAL A 186 5.61 -8.64 28.90
CA VAL A 186 7.04 -8.45 28.67
C VAL A 186 7.29 -8.23 27.18
N LEU A 187 7.91 -7.11 26.81
CA LEU A 187 8.42 -6.93 25.45
C LEU A 187 9.73 -7.73 25.28
N GLY A 188 9.64 -8.93 24.70
CA GLY A 188 10.80 -9.80 24.49
C GLY A 188 11.64 -9.41 23.29
N TYR A 189 10.98 -9.01 22.20
CA TYR A 189 11.64 -8.64 20.95
C TYR A 189 10.76 -7.70 20.14
N GLU A 190 11.38 -6.76 19.44
CA GLU A 190 10.72 -5.96 18.42
C GLU A 190 11.65 -5.66 17.25
N ASN A 191 11.09 -5.53 16.05
CA ASN A 191 11.86 -5.09 14.88
C ASN A 191 10.96 -4.43 13.83
N TRP A 192 11.55 -3.49 13.06
CA TRP A 192 10.96 -2.93 11.87
C TRP A 192 11.18 -3.84 10.66
N THR A 193 10.17 -3.99 9.82
CA THR A 193 10.21 -4.83 8.63
C THR A 193 10.40 -3.95 7.40
N GLN A 194 11.64 -3.73 6.99
CA GLN A 194 11.96 -2.92 5.83
C GLN A 194 11.19 -3.40 4.60
N GLY A 195 10.52 -2.46 3.89
CA GLY A 195 9.75 -2.72 2.68
C GLY A 195 8.54 -3.63 2.88
N TRP A 196 8.10 -3.85 4.14
CA TRP A 196 7.05 -4.83 4.48
C TRP A 196 7.39 -6.27 4.01
N ASP A 197 8.68 -6.56 3.75
CA ASP A 197 9.13 -7.83 3.19
C ASP A 197 8.94 -8.99 4.19
N PRO A 198 8.09 -9.99 3.88
CA PRO A 198 7.87 -11.14 4.74
C PRO A 198 9.14 -11.93 5.06
N ALA A 199 10.17 -11.89 4.18
CA ALA A 199 11.45 -12.53 4.46
C ALA A 199 12.23 -11.80 5.55
N VAL A 200 12.07 -10.48 5.67
CA VAL A 200 12.63 -9.71 6.81
C VAL A 200 11.87 -10.04 8.08
N ALA A 201 10.52 -10.07 8.04
CA ALA A 201 9.69 -10.44 9.17
C ALA A 201 10.00 -11.87 9.65
N ARG A 202 10.21 -12.84 8.72
CA ARG A 202 10.58 -14.22 9.03
C ARG A 202 11.90 -14.26 9.81
N ARG A 203 12.95 -13.63 9.30
CA ARG A 203 14.25 -13.57 9.99
C ARG A 203 14.13 -12.94 11.37
N SER A 204 13.31 -11.90 11.51
CA SER A 204 13.07 -11.26 12.80
C SER A 204 12.40 -12.19 13.80
N MET A 205 11.41 -12.97 13.34
CA MET A 205 10.76 -13.96 14.21
C MET A 205 11.69 -15.11 14.59
N ASP A 206 12.51 -15.62 13.66
CA ASP A 206 13.52 -16.64 13.94
C ASP A 206 14.55 -16.15 14.98
N GLN A 207 14.97 -14.89 14.88
CA GLN A 207 15.84 -14.24 15.87
C GLN A 207 15.15 -14.09 17.23
N ALA A 208 13.87 -13.72 17.26
CA ALA A 208 13.08 -13.62 18.48
C ALA A 208 12.98 -14.98 19.18
N LEU A 209 12.61 -16.03 18.44
CA LEU A 209 12.52 -17.40 18.97
C LEU A 209 13.85 -17.90 19.55
N THR A 210 14.94 -17.66 18.84
CA THR A 210 16.29 -18.00 19.29
C THR A 210 16.66 -17.23 20.58
N LYS A 211 16.51 -15.89 20.57
CA LYS A 211 16.84 -15.01 21.69
C LYS A 211 16.06 -15.36 22.96
N LEU A 212 14.80 -15.73 22.78
CA LEU A 212 13.86 -16.00 23.86
C LEU A 212 13.78 -17.50 24.24
N ASN A 213 14.58 -18.37 23.62
CA ASN A 213 14.51 -19.83 23.78
C ASN A 213 13.06 -20.35 23.62
N ASN A 214 12.37 -19.88 22.58
CA ASN A 214 10.97 -20.16 22.28
C ASN A 214 9.96 -19.68 23.36
N ASN A 215 10.38 -18.86 24.31
CA ASN A 215 9.47 -18.29 25.31
C ASN A 215 8.72 -17.09 24.73
N VAL A 216 7.72 -17.35 23.87
CA VAL A 216 6.88 -16.38 23.18
C VAL A 216 5.43 -16.80 23.35
N GLN A 217 4.59 -15.93 23.92
CA GLN A 217 3.17 -16.18 24.17
C GLN A 217 2.24 -15.33 23.30
N GLY A 218 2.76 -14.32 22.57
CA GLY A 218 1.95 -13.53 21.65
C GLY A 218 2.81 -12.80 20.61
N VAL A 219 2.27 -12.63 19.40
CA VAL A 219 2.91 -11.85 18.32
C VAL A 219 1.97 -10.74 17.87
N VAL A 220 2.37 -9.50 18.11
CA VAL A 220 1.72 -8.29 17.60
C VAL A 220 2.36 -7.95 16.25
N SER A 221 1.67 -8.27 15.17
CA SER A 221 2.17 -8.03 13.83
C SER A 221 1.38 -6.92 13.15
N SER A 222 2.08 -6.00 12.48
CA SER A 222 1.46 -4.81 11.88
C SER A 222 0.67 -5.10 10.62
N ASN A 223 0.93 -6.22 9.91
CA ASN A 223 0.14 -6.66 8.76
C ASN A 223 0.15 -8.18 8.58
N ASP A 224 -0.63 -8.68 7.64
CA ASP A 224 -0.78 -10.11 7.37
C ASP A 224 0.47 -10.76 6.77
N GLY A 225 1.24 -10.03 5.96
CA GLY A 225 2.48 -10.55 5.39
C GLY A 225 3.50 -10.87 6.49
N ASN A 226 3.68 -9.97 7.44
CA ASN A 226 4.51 -10.18 8.62
C ASN A 226 3.94 -11.29 9.52
N ALA A 227 2.62 -11.31 9.72
CA ALA A 227 1.92 -12.33 10.51
C ALA A 227 2.12 -13.74 9.93
N GLY A 228 1.93 -13.90 8.62
CA GLY A 228 2.15 -15.17 7.94
C GLY A 228 3.59 -15.66 8.05
N ALA A 229 4.57 -14.74 7.96
CA ALA A 229 5.97 -15.05 8.19
C ALA A 229 6.25 -15.50 9.63
N ALA A 230 5.61 -14.85 10.63
CA ALA A 230 5.69 -15.25 12.03
C ALA A 230 5.09 -16.65 12.25
N VAL A 231 3.90 -16.91 11.70
CA VAL A 231 3.23 -18.22 11.78
C VAL A 231 4.14 -19.32 11.19
N ALA A 232 4.78 -19.06 10.05
CA ALA A 232 5.70 -20.03 9.45
C ALA A 232 6.92 -20.32 10.34
N ALA A 233 7.47 -19.29 11.04
CA ALA A 233 8.54 -19.50 12.01
C ALA A 233 8.09 -20.31 13.23
N LEU A 234 6.90 -19.97 13.76
CA LEU A 234 6.27 -20.70 14.88
C LEU A 234 6.00 -22.16 14.51
N ALA A 235 5.58 -22.44 13.28
CA ALA A 235 5.28 -23.79 12.81
C ALA A 235 6.51 -24.71 12.85
N GLU A 236 7.69 -24.21 12.48
CA GLU A 236 8.95 -24.98 12.56
C GLU A 236 9.33 -25.35 13.99
N GLN A 237 8.85 -24.58 14.99
CA GLN A 237 9.03 -24.87 16.40
C GLN A 237 7.86 -25.66 17.02
N GLY A 238 6.86 -26.06 16.21
CA GLY A 238 5.65 -26.73 16.70
C GLY A 238 4.76 -25.82 17.56
N MET A 239 4.84 -24.48 17.36
CA MET A 239 4.14 -23.46 18.14
C MET A 239 2.99 -22.78 17.36
N ALA A 240 2.82 -23.02 16.06
CA ALA A 240 1.70 -22.50 15.30
C ALA A 240 0.36 -22.97 15.92
N GLY A 241 -0.61 -22.06 16.02
CA GLY A 241 -1.89 -22.33 16.68
C GLY A 241 -1.86 -22.31 18.22
N LYS A 242 -0.67 -22.23 18.84
CA LYS A 242 -0.52 -22.12 20.29
C LYS A 242 -0.19 -20.69 20.74
N VAL A 243 0.35 -19.90 19.85
CA VAL A 243 0.73 -18.51 20.07
C VAL A 243 -0.24 -17.62 19.25
N PRO A 244 -1.02 -16.74 19.90
CA PRO A 244 -1.88 -15.80 19.19
C PRO A 244 -1.04 -14.84 18.34
N VAL A 245 -1.47 -14.64 17.08
CA VAL A 245 -0.82 -13.76 16.12
C VAL A 245 -1.87 -12.83 15.52
N SER A 246 -1.64 -11.52 15.59
CA SER A 246 -2.49 -10.51 14.96
C SER A 246 -1.96 -10.11 13.58
N GLY A 247 -2.84 -9.55 12.73
CA GLY A 247 -2.52 -9.00 11.43
C GLY A 247 -3.44 -7.87 11.03
N LEU A 248 -3.32 -7.42 9.78
CA LEU A 248 -4.12 -6.37 9.15
C LEU A 248 -4.17 -6.64 7.65
N ASP A 249 -5.27 -6.32 7.00
CA ASP A 249 -5.61 -6.36 5.57
C ASP A 249 -6.56 -7.49 5.16
N CYS A 250 -6.78 -8.51 5.99
CA CYS A 250 -7.62 -9.67 5.70
C CYS A 250 -7.30 -10.34 4.36
N THR A 251 -6.01 -10.54 4.10
CA THR A 251 -5.55 -11.24 2.89
C THR A 251 -6.06 -12.67 2.86
N VAL A 252 -6.19 -13.23 1.66
CA VAL A 252 -6.62 -14.64 1.49
C VAL A 252 -5.73 -15.58 2.30
N GLN A 253 -4.42 -15.35 2.34
CA GLN A 253 -3.49 -16.15 3.14
C GLN A 253 -3.79 -16.05 4.64
N ALA A 254 -4.03 -14.85 5.17
CA ALA A 254 -4.36 -14.65 6.57
C ALA A 254 -5.68 -15.34 6.94
N LEU A 255 -6.71 -15.20 6.08
CA LEU A 255 -7.99 -15.90 6.29
C LEU A 255 -7.82 -17.42 6.30
N GLN A 256 -6.98 -17.96 5.42
CA GLN A 256 -6.66 -19.40 5.43
C GLN A 256 -5.96 -19.81 6.73
N LEU A 257 -4.99 -19.02 7.21
CA LEU A 257 -4.30 -19.30 8.47
C LEU A 257 -5.23 -19.22 9.69
N ILE A 258 -6.20 -18.31 9.67
CA ILE A 258 -7.23 -18.21 10.72
C ILE A 258 -8.15 -19.43 10.68
N LEU A 259 -8.58 -19.86 9.51
CA LEU A 259 -9.42 -21.07 9.35
C LEU A 259 -8.69 -22.37 9.77
N LEU A 260 -7.38 -22.37 9.74
CA LEU A 260 -6.52 -23.47 10.20
C LEU A 260 -6.10 -23.34 11.68
N ASP A 261 -6.64 -22.37 12.41
CA ASP A 261 -6.29 -22.06 13.80
C ASP A 261 -4.78 -21.75 14.00
N GLN A 262 -4.08 -21.27 12.95
CA GLN A 262 -2.65 -20.92 13.00
C GLN A 262 -2.39 -19.43 13.22
N MET A 263 -3.37 -18.59 12.92
CA MET A 263 -3.40 -17.15 13.15
C MET A 263 -4.73 -16.82 13.85
N THR A 264 -4.75 -15.80 14.71
CA THR A 264 -5.93 -15.55 15.55
C THR A 264 -6.72 -14.29 15.19
N GLN A 265 -6.12 -13.38 14.43
CA GLN A 265 -6.78 -12.14 14.01
C GLN A 265 -6.15 -11.56 12.75
N SER A 266 -6.98 -11.02 11.86
CA SER A 266 -6.59 -9.97 10.92
C SER A 266 -7.63 -8.84 10.97
N VAL A 267 -7.18 -7.60 11.10
CA VAL A 267 -8.07 -6.44 11.12
C VAL A 267 -8.51 -6.13 9.70
N TRP A 268 -9.81 -6.05 9.47
CA TRP A 268 -10.38 -5.61 8.20
C TRP A 268 -10.42 -4.08 8.12
N ARG A 269 -10.06 -3.55 6.97
CA ARG A 269 -10.34 -2.16 6.58
C ARG A 269 -11.27 -2.18 5.38
N ASP A 270 -12.25 -1.30 5.37
CA ASP A 270 -13.15 -1.17 4.22
C ASP A 270 -12.43 -0.44 3.09
N PHE A 271 -12.38 -1.06 1.92
CA PHE A 271 -11.73 -0.53 0.71
C PHE A 271 -12.75 -0.20 -0.40
N ASP A 272 -14.06 -0.43 -0.16
CA ASP A 272 -15.13 -0.23 -1.16
C ASP A 272 -15.79 1.16 -1.07
#